data_9a009220d6133dddc40a63decfd33511
#
_entry.id   9a009220d6133dddc40a63decfd33511
#
_cell.length_a   1.000
_cell.length_b   1.000
_cell.length_c   1.000
_cell.angle_alpha   90.00
_cell.angle_beta   90.00
_cell.angle_gamma   90.00
#
_symmetry.space_group_name_H-M   'P 1'
#
loop_
_entity.id
_entity.type
_entity.pdbx_description
1 polymer ?
#
loop_
_entity_poly.entity_id
_entity_poly.type
_entity_poly.pdbx_seq_one_letter_code
_entity_poly.pdbx_strand_id
1 'polypeptide(L)'
;ERYVHDLKRVAAFDVIANNADRKAGHCLVGHDGRLWAIDNALTFHEEPKLRTVIWDYAGTPLPYDIVVDLSRVRDALAGPSALTHALEQMLNRTEIRALRRRVHSLVEAGCYPEPGPGRVVPWPLV
;
A
#
# COMPACT_ATOMS: atom_id res chain seq x y z
N GLU A 1 9.70 10.00 -14.98
CA GLU A 1 8.53 9.51 -15.71
C GLU A 1 8.56 8.02 -16.03
N ARG A 2 9.74 7.43 -16.26
CA ARG A 2 9.90 6.01 -16.61
C ARG A 2 9.29 5.06 -15.56
N TYR A 3 9.31 5.45 -14.28
CA TYR A 3 8.85 4.61 -13.18
C TYR A 3 7.55 5.08 -12.55
N VAL A 4 6.83 6.01 -13.18
CA VAL A 4 5.58 6.56 -12.63
C VAL A 4 4.57 5.46 -12.32
N HIS A 5 4.37 4.52 -13.25
CA HIS A 5 3.40 3.44 -13.04
C HIS A 5 3.82 2.52 -11.89
N ASP A 6 5.10 2.19 -11.80
CA ASP A 6 5.62 1.37 -10.70
C ASP A 6 5.49 2.10 -9.35
N LEU A 7 5.78 3.40 -9.31
CA LEU A 7 5.59 4.20 -8.10
C LEU A 7 4.12 4.27 -7.69
N LYS A 8 3.20 4.34 -8.66
CA LYS A 8 1.77 4.25 -8.38
C LYS A 8 1.37 2.92 -7.76
N ARG A 9 1.99 1.82 -8.19
CA ARG A 9 1.78 0.50 -7.57
C ARG A 9 2.32 0.46 -6.15
N VAL A 10 3.51 1.00 -5.91
CA VAL A 10 4.08 1.09 -4.57
C VAL A 10 3.20 1.95 -3.67
N ALA A 11 2.72 3.08 -4.16
CA ALA A 11 1.83 3.95 -3.39
C ALA A 11 0.53 3.24 -3.00
N ALA A 12 -0.07 2.49 -3.92
CA ALA A 12 -1.28 1.70 -3.63
C ALA A 12 -0.98 0.61 -2.58
N PHE A 13 0.14 -0.09 -2.71
CA PHE A 13 0.57 -1.07 -1.71
C PHE A 13 0.73 -0.43 -0.32
N ASP A 14 1.39 0.72 -0.25
CA ASP A 14 1.62 1.41 1.02
C ASP A 14 0.30 1.81 1.70
N VAL A 15 -0.70 2.20 0.91
CA VAL A 15 -2.03 2.55 1.45
C VAL A 15 -2.69 1.32 2.07
N ILE A 16 -2.76 0.20 1.34
CA ILE A 16 -3.45 -1.00 1.85
C ILE A 16 -2.67 -1.67 2.99
N ALA A 17 -1.34 -1.66 2.91
CA ALA A 17 -0.47 -2.22 3.94
C ALA A 17 -0.25 -1.26 5.13
N ASN A 18 -0.71 -0.02 5.02
CA ASN A 18 -0.53 0.99 6.07
C ASN A 18 0.95 1.17 6.44
N ASN A 19 1.80 1.37 5.43
CA ASN A 19 3.24 1.48 5.64
C ASN A 19 3.59 2.77 6.39
N ALA A 20 4.28 2.61 7.52
CA ALA A 20 4.64 3.73 8.38
C ALA A 20 6.03 4.32 8.07
N ASP A 21 6.74 3.80 7.07
CA ASP A 21 8.13 4.19 6.83
C ASP A 21 8.57 4.00 5.36
N ARG A 22 7.80 4.56 4.41
CA ARG A 22 8.21 4.55 2.99
C ARG A 22 9.11 5.73 2.70
N LYS A 23 10.42 5.47 2.69
CA LYS A 23 11.45 6.47 2.38
C LYS A 23 11.87 6.41 0.91
N ALA A 24 12.47 7.49 0.41
CA ALA A 24 12.99 7.52 -0.94
C ALA A 24 14.02 6.42 -1.19
N GLY A 25 14.88 6.14 -0.22
CA GLY A 25 15.89 5.07 -0.30
C GLY A 25 15.33 3.65 -0.28
N HIS A 26 14.03 3.48 -0.05
CA HIS A 26 13.36 2.19 -0.10
C HIS A 26 12.81 1.84 -1.49
N CYS A 27 12.96 2.73 -2.46
CA CYS A 27 12.56 2.51 -3.85
C CYS A 27 13.82 2.45 -4.70
N LEU A 28 14.21 1.24 -5.12
CA LEU A 28 15.48 1.00 -5.81
C LEU A 28 15.23 0.52 -7.23
N VAL A 29 16.08 0.97 -8.16
CA VAL A 29 16.09 0.43 -9.53
C VAL A 29 17.15 -0.66 -9.60
N GLY A 30 16.72 -1.88 -9.92
CA GLY A 30 17.61 -3.02 -10.06
C GLY A 30 18.35 -3.06 -11.40
N HIS A 31 19.29 -4.00 -11.51
CA HIS A 31 20.03 -4.22 -12.75
C HIS A 31 19.12 -4.64 -13.92
N ASP A 32 17.96 -5.22 -13.62
CA ASP A 32 16.94 -5.62 -14.59
C ASP A 32 16.07 -4.45 -15.07
N GLY A 33 16.31 -3.23 -14.57
CA GLY A 33 15.54 -2.05 -14.89
C GLY A 33 14.21 -1.95 -14.16
N ARG A 34 13.92 -2.87 -13.23
CA ARG A 34 12.70 -2.86 -12.43
C ARG A 34 12.86 -1.99 -11.18
N LEU A 35 11.74 -1.41 -10.77
CA LEU A 35 11.66 -0.73 -9.47
C LEU A 35 11.35 -1.77 -8.40
N TRP A 36 12.13 -1.76 -7.33
CA TRP A 36 11.97 -2.63 -6.17
C TRP A 36 11.64 -1.80 -4.95
N ALA A 37 10.55 -2.15 -4.27
CA ALA A 37 10.21 -1.58 -2.96
C ALA A 37 10.79 -2.50 -1.89
N ILE A 38 11.67 -1.95 -1.05
CA ILE A 38 12.35 -2.71 0.00
C ILE A 38 12.00 -2.17 1.38
N ASP A 39 12.41 -2.89 2.42
CA ASP A 39 12.27 -2.50 3.82
C ASP A 39 10.82 -2.19 4.20
N ASN A 40 9.94 -3.17 3.97
CA ASN A 40 8.51 -3.06 4.23
C ASN A 40 8.13 -3.56 5.64
N ALA A 41 9.03 -3.47 6.61
CA ALA A 41 8.84 -4.07 7.93
C ALA A 41 7.77 -3.35 8.77
N LEU A 42 7.59 -2.05 8.60
CA LEU A 42 6.63 -1.26 9.37
C LEU A 42 5.29 -1.16 8.65
N THR A 43 4.65 -2.31 8.47
CA THR A 43 3.38 -2.43 7.75
C THR A 43 2.33 -3.18 8.58
N PHE A 44 1.08 -3.10 8.13
CA PHE A 44 -0.07 -3.84 8.64
C PHE A 44 -0.52 -3.48 10.06
N HIS A 45 -0.13 -2.34 10.58
CA HIS A 45 -0.67 -1.87 11.85
C HIS A 45 -2.19 -1.64 11.73
N GLU A 46 -2.92 -1.92 12.79
CA GLU A 46 -4.38 -1.78 12.80
C GLU A 46 -4.86 -0.32 12.82
N GLU A 47 -4.06 0.59 13.40
CA GLU A 47 -4.38 2.02 13.43
C GLU A 47 -3.73 2.75 12.26
N PRO A 48 -4.33 3.86 11.77
CA PRO A 48 -3.77 4.62 10.66
C PRO A 48 -2.37 5.15 10.99
N LYS A 49 -1.38 4.73 10.20
CA LYS A 49 0.02 5.12 10.37
C LYS A 49 0.73 5.38 9.04
N LEU A 50 -0.01 5.61 7.96
CA LEU A 50 0.61 5.81 6.64
C LEU A 50 1.56 7.00 6.67
N ARG A 51 2.85 6.72 6.45
CA ARG A 51 3.92 7.70 6.32
C ARG A 51 4.76 7.32 5.11
N THR A 52 4.68 8.15 4.08
CA THR A 52 5.33 7.88 2.81
C THR A 52 5.84 9.17 2.21
N VAL A 53 6.88 9.08 1.38
CA VAL A 53 7.32 10.20 0.55
C VAL A 53 6.56 10.28 -0.77
N ILE A 54 5.71 9.28 -1.09
CA ILE A 54 5.00 9.20 -2.37
C ILE A 54 3.59 9.78 -2.22
N TRP A 55 3.48 11.11 -2.08
CA TRP A 55 2.20 11.82 -2.07
C TRP A 55 1.87 12.49 -3.40
N ASP A 56 2.73 12.32 -4.40
CA ASP A 56 2.60 12.95 -5.71
C ASP A 56 1.26 12.62 -6.40
N TYR A 57 0.68 11.46 -6.11
CA TYR A 57 -0.55 10.98 -6.73
C TYR A 57 -1.81 11.22 -5.91
N ALA A 58 -1.70 11.87 -4.76
CA ALA A 58 -2.83 12.14 -3.88
C ALA A 58 -4.00 12.77 -4.64
N GLY A 59 -5.20 12.23 -4.45
CA GLY A 59 -6.42 12.68 -5.11
C GLY A 59 -6.56 12.30 -6.58
N THR A 60 -5.53 11.69 -7.20
CA THR A 60 -5.62 11.26 -8.60
C THR A 60 -6.28 9.88 -8.71
N PRO A 61 -6.94 9.58 -9.86
CA PRO A 61 -7.55 8.28 -10.07
C PRO A 61 -6.54 7.14 -10.05
N LEU A 62 -6.94 6.00 -9.50
CA LEU A 62 -6.16 4.78 -9.58
C LEU A 62 -6.13 4.28 -11.03
N PRO A 63 -4.96 3.86 -11.55
CA PRO A 63 -4.90 3.19 -12.85
C PRO A 63 -5.80 1.94 -12.89
N TYR A 64 -6.37 1.65 -14.05
CA TYR A 64 -7.32 0.55 -14.21
C TYR A 64 -6.74 -0.80 -13.80
N ASP A 65 -5.52 -1.11 -14.19
CA ASP A 65 -4.87 -2.38 -13.84
C ASP A 65 -4.65 -2.52 -12.33
N ILE A 66 -4.36 -1.41 -11.65
CA ILE A 66 -4.22 -1.40 -10.19
C ILE A 66 -5.59 -1.63 -9.53
N VAL A 67 -6.66 -1.04 -10.04
CA VAL A 67 -8.02 -1.31 -9.56
C VAL A 67 -8.38 -2.78 -9.72
N VAL A 68 -8.03 -3.39 -10.85
CA VAL A 68 -8.27 -4.82 -11.09
C VAL A 68 -7.53 -5.66 -10.06
N ASP A 69 -6.25 -5.38 -9.82
CA ASP A 69 -5.45 -6.11 -8.84
C ASP A 69 -5.98 -5.92 -7.41
N LEU A 70 -6.34 -4.71 -7.03
CA LEU A 70 -6.93 -4.42 -5.71
C LEU A 70 -8.27 -5.15 -5.53
N SER A 71 -9.08 -5.23 -6.58
CA SER A 71 -10.36 -5.96 -6.55
C SER A 71 -10.14 -7.46 -6.33
N ARG A 72 -9.09 -8.03 -6.92
CA ARG A 72 -8.71 -9.42 -6.68
C ARG A 72 -8.30 -9.64 -5.23
N VAL A 73 -7.51 -8.71 -4.67
CA VAL A 73 -7.10 -8.78 -3.26
C VAL A 73 -8.33 -8.67 -2.36
N ARG A 74 -9.23 -7.74 -2.65
CA ARG A 74 -10.49 -7.60 -1.91
C ARG A 74 -11.28 -8.89 -1.89
N ASP A 75 -11.44 -9.51 -3.05
CA ASP A 75 -12.21 -10.76 -3.16
C ASP A 75 -11.53 -11.91 -2.42
N ALA A 76 -10.20 -12.01 -2.52
CA ALA A 76 -9.43 -13.01 -1.79
C ALA A 76 -9.52 -12.84 -0.27
N LEU A 77 -9.60 -11.61 0.21
CA LEU A 77 -9.72 -11.32 1.65
C LEU A 77 -11.14 -11.46 2.18
N ALA A 78 -12.15 -11.53 1.31
CA ALA A 78 -13.55 -11.60 1.71
C ALA A 78 -13.92 -12.96 2.33
N GLY A 79 -13.15 -13.99 2.10
CA GLY A 79 -13.41 -15.33 2.63
C GLY A 79 -12.17 -16.22 2.60
N PRO A 80 -12.34 -17.54 2.75
CA PRO A 80 -11.23 -18.49 2.69
C PRO A 80 -10.52 -18.43 1.34
N SER A 81 -9.20 -18.26 1.38
CA SER A 81 -8.34 -18.22 0.19
C SER A 81 -6.90 -18.52 0.61
N ALA A 82 -6.04 -18.79 -0.38
CA ALA A 82 -4.61 -18.97 -0.12
C ALA A 82 -4.01 -17.71 0.52
N LEU A 83 -4.41 -16.52 0.07
CA LEU A 83 -3.93 -15.26 0.64
C LEU A 83 -4.38 -15.10 2.08
N THR A 84 -5.67 -15.29 2.37
CA THR A 84 -6.21 -15.18 3.72
C THR A 84 -5.52 -16.17 4.66
N HIS A 85 -5.35 -17.42 4.22
CA HIS A 85 -4.68 -18.43 5.01
C HIS A 85 -3.23 -18.04 5.33
N ALA A 86 -2.49 -17.56 4.33
CA ALA A 86 -1.10 -17.11 4.54
C ALA A 86 -1.01 -15.93 5.52
N LEU A 87 -1.92 -14.97 5.41
CA LEU A 87 -1.95 -13.81 6.31
C LEU A 87 -2.30 -14.21 7.75
N GLU A 88 -3.20 -15.17 7.93
CA GLU A 88 -3.57 -15.66 9.26
C GLU A 88 -2.39 -16.29 10.01
N GLN A 89 -1.35 -16.73 9.31
CA GLN A 89 -0.13 -17.26 9.92
C GLN A 89 0.80 -16.15 10.44
N MET A 90 0.63 -14.91 9.99
CA MET A 90 1.55 -13.80 10.26
C MET A 90 0.90 -12.62 10.97
N LEU A 91 -0.39 -12.42 10.78
CA LEU A 91 -1.13 -11.27 11.30
C LEU A 91 -2.25 -11.74 12.22
N ASN A 92 -2.58 -10.92 13.22
CA ASN A 92 -3.72 -11.20 14.07
C ASN A 92 -5.04 -10.79 13.37
N ARG A 93 -6.15 -11.15 13.98
CA ARG A 93 -7.48 -10.91 13.43
C ARG A 93 -7.78 -9.42 13.23
N THR A 94 -7.34 -8.58 14.13
CA THR A 94 -7.57 -7.13 14.08
C THR A 94 -6.77 -6.49 12.94
N GLU A 95 -5.55 -6.94 12.73
CA GLU A 95 -4.70 -6.48 11.63
C GLU A 95 -5.28 -6.87 10.27
N ILE A 96 -5.78 -8.10 10.13
CA ILE A 96 -6.42 -8.57 8.90
C ILE A 96 -7.70 -7.79 8.63
N ARG A 97 -8.50 -7.53 9.66
CA ARG A 97 -9.73 -6.74 9.52
C ARG A 97 -9.41 -5.32 9.06
N ALA A 98 -8.37 -4.70 9.60
CA ALA A 98 -7.92 -3.37 9.18
C ALA A 98 -7.45 -3.38 7.72
N LEU A 99 -6.71 -4.40 7.30
CA LEU A 99 -6.29 -4.57 5.91
C LEU A 99 -7.51 -4.66 4.97
N ARG A 100 -8.50 -5.47 5.32
CA ARG A 100 -9.74 -5.57 4.53
C ARG A 100 -10.42 -4.22 4.35
N ARG A 101 -10.53 -3.45 5.43
CA ARG A 101 -11.14 -2.10 5.38
C ARG A 101 -10.36 -1.19 4.45
N ARG A 102 -9.04 -1.19 4.51
CA ARG A 102 -8.20 -0.32 3.68
C ARG A 102 -8.30 -0.67 2.19
N VAL A 103 -8.29 -1.97 1.87
CA VAL A 103 -8.46 -2.42 0.49
C VAL A 103 -9.84 -2.02 -0.03
N HIS A 104 -10.89 -2.29 0.73
CA HIS A 104 -12.26 -1.94 0.35
C HIS A 104 -12.40 -0.43 0.13
N SER A 105 -11.91 0.38 1.06
CA SER A 105 -11.99 1.83 0.99
C SER A 105 -11.25 2.40 -0.23
N LEU A 106 -10.08 1.86 -0.54
CA LEU A 106 -9.30 2.33 -1.68
C LEU A 106 -10.00 1.98 -3.01
N VAL A 107 -10.54 0.77 -3.13
CA VAL A 107 -11.30 0.36 -4.34
C VAL A 107 -12.55 1.24 -4.49
N GLU A 108 -13.32 1.45 -3.42
CA GLU A 108 -14.54 2.25 -3.46
C GLU A 108 -14.26 3.71 -3.79
N ALA A 109 -13.18 4.28 -3.25
CA ALA A 109 -12.79 5.65 -3.55
C ALA A 109 -12.35 5.82 -5.01
N GLY A 110 -11.67 4.83 -5.57
CA GLY A 110 -11.17 4.87 -6.95
C GLY A 110 -10.04 5.85 -7.19
N CYS A 111 -9.51 6.48 -6.14
CA CYS A 111 -8.42 7.43 -6.21
C CYS A 111 -7.49 7.29 -5.01
N TYR A 112 -6.26 7.80 -5.16
CA TYR A 112 -5.30 7.82 -4.06
C TYR A 112 -5.78 8.78 -2.97
N PRO A 113 -5.58 8.42 -1.67
CA PRO A 113 -6.01 9.28 -0.58
C PRO A 113 -5.16 10.56 -0.49
N GLU A 114 -5.75 11.59 0.09
CA GLU A 114 -5.03 12.79 0.49
C GLU A 114 -4.29 12.51 1.81
N PRO A 115 -3.18 13.25 2.10
CA PRO A 115 -2.55 13.15 3.42
C PRO A 115 -3.55 13.47 4.53
N GLY A 116 -3.58 12.60 5.54
CA GLY A 116 -4.43 12.79 6.71
C GLY A 116 -3.82 13.76 7.71
N PRO A 117 -4.46 13.94 8.89
CA PRO A 117 -3.92 14.75 9.97
C PRO A 117 -2.69 14.07 10.60
N GLY A 118 -1.83 14.87 11.23
CA GLY A 118 -0.66 14.39 11.91
C GLY A 118 0.52 14.15 10.99
N ARG A 119 1.41 13.25 11.40
CA ARG A 119 2.62 12.95 10.66
C ARG A 119 2.31 12.02 9.49
N VAL A 120 2.62 12.49 8.27
CA VAL A 120 2.31 11.76 7.02
C VAL A 120 3.56 11.36 6.23
N VAL A 121 4.74 11.77 6.67
CA VAL A 121 6.02 11.39 6.05
C VAL A 121 6.93 10.73 7.07
N PRO A 122 7.78 9.79 6.62
CA PRO A 122 8.78 9.19 7.51
C PRO A 122 9.88 10.20 7.83
N TRP A 123 10.62 9.95 8.90
CA TRP A 123 11.78 10.76 9.25
C TRP A 123 12.95 9.87 9.64
N PRO A 124 14.13 10.08 9.04
CA PRO A 124 14.40 10.98 7.91
C PRO A 124 13.72 10.51 6.62
N LEU A 125 13.63 11.41 5.62
CA LEU A 125 12.93 11.14 4.35
C LEU A 125 13.67 10.13 3.47
N VAL A 126 14.95 10.03 3.68
CA VAL A 126 15.85 9.19 2.85
C VAL A 126 16.44 8.06 3.66
#